data_840c6b7dfdb5c5de494eb0f3e0034e6a
#
_entry.id   840c6b7dfdb5c5de494eb0f3e0034e6a
#
_cell.length_a   1.000
_cell.length_b   1.000
_cell.length_c   1.000
_cell.angle_alpha   90.00
_cell.angle_beta   90.00
_cell.angle_gamma   90.00
#
_symmetry.space_group_name_H-M   'P 1'
#
loop_
_entity.id
_entity.type
_entity.pdbx_description
1 polymer ?
#
loop_
_entity_poly.entity_id
_entity_poly.type
_entity_poly.pdbx_seq_one_letter_code
_entity_poly.pdbx_strand_id
1 'polypeptide(L)'
;REGVEIMVAVDVSNSMLAEDFEPNRLERTKYAVSRVLDGLTEDKIGVIVFAGDAYVQLPITSDYVTARNFVNQISPSLVTKQGTAIGAAINLAASSFSSQSEHSRVIILVTDGENHEDDALAAAEHAAQQGISIYTIGIGTPEGAPIRMGNDYIRDNKGEIVVSKLDEEELQICDRTIREIAD
;
A
#
# COMPACT_ATOMS: atom_id res chain seq x y z
N ARG A 1 15.18 -18.76 13.58
CA ARG A 1 14.14 -17.78 13.24
C ARG A 1 13.06 -18.47 12.40
N GLU A 2 11.83 -18.41 12.85
CA GLU A 2 10.70 -18.79 12.02
C GLU A 2 10.43 -17.70 10.99
N GLY A 3 10.09 -18.09 9.77
CA GLY A 3 9.76 -17.16 8.69
C GLY A 3 8.49 -16.37 8.97
N VAL A 4 8.32 -15.25 8.26
CA VAL A 4 7.16 -14.38 8.34
C VAL A 4 6.42 -14.42 7.00
N GLU A 5 5.10 -14.34 7.03
CA GLU A 5 4.31 -14.06 5.83
C GLU A 5 4.00 -12.57 5.76
N ILE A 6 4.39 -11.95 4.67
CA ILE A 6 4.24 -10.51 4.46
C ILE A 6 3.31 -10.27 3.27
N MET A 7 2.24 -9.50 3.47
CA MET A 7 1.43 -8.95 2.38
C MET A 7 1.71 -7.45 2.29
N VAL A 8 2.26 -7.01 1.18
CA VAL A 8 2.50 -5.59 0.90
C VAL A 8 1.32 -5.05 0.10
N ALA A 9 0.63 -4.06 0.62
CA ALA A 9 -0.46 -3.37 -0.06
C ALA A 9 0.03 -2.00 -0.53
N VAL A 10 0.06 -1.82 -1.84
CA VAL A 10 0.62 -0.63 -2.50
C VAL A 10 -0.50 0.21 -3.10
N ASP A 11 -0.60 1.44 -2.64
CA ASP A 11 -1.49 2.45 -3.22
C ASP A 11 -1.02 2.80 -4.64
N VAL A 12 -1.87 2.60 -5.63
CA VAL A 12 -1.62 2.94 -7.03
C VAL A 12 -2.58 4.02 -7.54
N SER A 13 -3.22 4.75 -6.63
CA SER A 13 -4.04 5.91 -7.01
C SER A 13 -3.19 6.97 -7.73
N ASN A 14 -3.86 7.86 -8.47
CA ASN A 14 -3.17 8.86 -9.28
C ASN A 14 -2.28 9.79 -8.45
N SER A 15 -2.61 10.04 -7.18
CA SER A 15 -1.77 10.84 -6.27
C SER A 15 -0.37 10.24 -6.08
N MET A 16 -0.21 8.94 -6.27
CA MET A 16 1.08 8.24 -6.19
C MET A 16 2.02 8.54 -7.36
N LEU A 17 1.53 9.26 -8.39
CA LEU A 17 2.35 9.79 -9.48
C LEU A 17 2.97 11.15 -9.14
N ALA A 18 2.69 11.72 -7.98
CA ALA A 18 3.32 12.95 -7.52
C ALA A 18 4.83 12.78 -7.38
N GLU A 19 5.57 13.85 -7.72
CA GLU A 19 7.03 13.82 -7.85
C GLU A 19 7.76 14.48 -6.66
N ASP A 20 7.16 14.52 -5.48
CA ASP A 20 7.85 14.96 -4.25
C ASP A 20 8.91 13.94 -3.79
N PHE A 21 8.87 12.72 -4.32
CA PHE A 21 9.94 11.74 -4.29
C PHE A 21 10.33 11.38 -5.72
N GLU A 22 11.62 11.25 -6.00
CA GLU A 22 12.10 10.89 -7.34
C GLU A 22 12.09 9.37 -7.55
N PRO A 23 11.69 8.91 -8.76
CA PRO A 23 11.10 9.67 -9.88
C PRO A 23 9.63 10.06 -9.63
N ASN A 24 8.90 9.33 -8.78
CA ASN A 24 7.60 9.65 -8.21
C ASN A 24 7.36 8.74 -7.00
N ARG A 25 6.27 8.97 -6.28
CA ARG A 25 5.94 8.19 -5.07
C ARG A 25 5.83 6.69 -5.36
N LEU A 26 5.16 6.31 -6.45
CA LEU A 26 4.96 4.90 -6.80
C LEU A 26 6.27 4.21 -7.14
N GLU A 27 7.09 4.79 -8.00
CA GLU A 27 8.38 4.21 -8.38
C GLU A 27 9.33 4.13 -7.17
N ARG A 28 9.28 5.11 -6.29
CA ARG A 28 10.04 5.07 -5.03
C ARG A 28 9.57 3.94 -4.12
N THR A 29 8.26 3.72 -4.04
CA THR A 29 7.65 2.60 -3.29
C THR A 29 8.09 1.25 -3.87
N LYS A 30 8.05 1.10 -5.19
CA LYS A 30 8.50 -0.13 -5.87
C LYS A 30 9.97 -0.43 -5.57
N TYR A 31 10.81 0.58 -5.58
CA TYR A 31 12.21 0.45 -5.22
C TYR A 31 12.38 -0.02 -3.77
N ALA A 32 11.63 0.58 -2.84
CA ALA A 32 11.67 0.19 -1.43
C ALA A 32 11.21 -1.25 -1.21
N VAL A 33 10.16 -1.69 -1.89
CA VAL A 33 9.66 -3.08 -1.83
C VAL A 33 10.72 -4.04 -2.38
N SER A 34 11.37 -3.70 -3.47
CA SER A 34 12.47 -4.50 -4.03
C SER A 34 13.64 -4.65 -3.05
N ARG A 35 13.93 -3.61 -2.29
CA ARG A 35 14.96 -3.66 -1.22
C ARG A 35 14.55 -4.58 -0.07
N VAL A 36 13.28 -4.60 0.29
CA VAL A 36 12.75 -5.56 1.28
C VAL A 36 12.95 -6.99 0.80
N LEU A 37 12.66 -7.27 -0.48
CA LEU A 37 12.86 -8.59 -1.07
C LEU A 37 14.32 -9.09 -0.95
N ASP A 38 15.28 -8.20 -1.09
CA ASP A 38 16.70 -8.53 -0.98
C ASP A 38 17.09 -9.06 0.41
N GLY A 39 16.34 -8.69 1.44
CA GLY A 39 16.58 -9.11 2.83
C GLY A 39 15.83 -10.36 3.27
N LEU A 40 14.94 -10.90 2.43
CA LEU A 40 14.15 -12.08 2.77
C LEU A 40 14.93 -13.37 2.52
N THR A 41 14.79 -14.35 3.42
CA THR A 41 15.46 -15.65 3.32
C THR A 41 14.49 -16.83 3.50
N GLU A 42 13.71 -16.85 4.56
CA GLU A 42 12.75 -17.92 4.88
C GLU A 42 11.31 -17.40 4.94
N ASP A 43 11.10 -16.20 4.45
CA ASP A 43 9.83 -15.49 4.51
C ASP A 43 9.05 -15.72 3.22
N LYS A 44 7.73 -15.49 3.29
CA LYS A 44 6.86 -15.46 2.11
C LYS A 44 6.33 -14.06 1.92
N ILE A 45 6.15 -13.67 0.68
CA ILE A 45 5.65 -12.35 0.31
C ILE A 45 4.54 -12.46 -0.71
N GLY A 46 3.53 -11.61 -0.57
CA GLY A 46 2.53 -11.34 -1.57
C GLY A 46 2.36 -9.84 -1.72
N VAL A 47 1.74 -9.42 -2.79
CA VAL A 47 1.54 -7.99 -3.10
C VAL A 47 0.11 -7.74 -3.53
N ILE A 48 -0.49 -6.72 -2.93
CA ILE A 48 -1.78 -6.18 -3.31
C ILE A 48 -1.56 -4.79 -3.88
N VAL A 49 -2.30 -4.45 -4.92
CA VAL A 49 -2.40 -3.08 -5.45
C VAL A 49 -3.81 -2.57 -5.21
N PHE A 50 -3.94 -1.31 -4.85
CA PHE A 50 -5.26 -0.73 -4.60
C PHE A 50 -5.33 0.75 -5.01
N ALA A 51 -6.50 1.14 -5.40
CA ALA A 51 -6.97 2.51 -5.56
C ALA A 51 -8.43 2.54 -5.07
N GLY A 52 -9.42 2.77 -5.90
CA GLY A 52 -10.82 2.64 -5.51
C GLY A 52 -11.29 1.20 -5.25
N ASP A 53 -10.53 0.22 -5.70
CA ASP A 53 -10.67 -1.21 -5.42
C ASP A 53 -9.30 -1.81 -5.11
N ALA A 54 -9.27 -3.05 -4.62
CA ALA A 54 -8.05 -3.77 -4.30
C ALA A 54 -7.97 -5.09 -5.06
N TYR A 55 -6.76 -5.45 -5.52
CA TYR A 55 -6.50 -6.67 -6.28
C TYR A 55 -5.20 -7.32 -5.84
N VAL A 56 -5.15 -8.66 -5.93
CA VAL A 56 -3.91 -9.40 -5.70
C VAL A 56 -3.03 -9.29 -6.94
N GLN A 57 -1.91 -8.61 -6.82
CA GLN A 57 -0.89 -8.53 -7.87
C GLN A 57 0.02 -9.74 -7.84
N LEU A 58 0.38 -10.21 -6.66
CA LEU A 58 1.21 -11.39 -6.46
C LEU A 58 0.65 -12.20 -5.29
N PRO A 59 0.17 -13.44 -5.51
CA PRO A 59 -0.16 -14.33 -4.40
C PRO A 59 1.05 -14.63 -3.53
N ILE A 60 0.79 -15.01 -2.27
CA ILE A 60 1.88 -15.29 -1.31
C ILE A 60 2.82 -16.38 -1.87
N THR A 61 4.11 -16.11 -1.84
CA THR A 61 5.13 -16.99 -2.45
C THR A 61 6.48 -16.83 -1.76
N SER A 62 7.32 -17.87 -1.87
CA SER A 62 8.74 -17.82 -1.49
C SER A 62 9.66 -17.60 -2.71
N ASP A 63 9.10 -17.47 -3.90
CA ASP A 63 9.86 -17.19 -5.14
C ASP A 63 10.10 -15.69 -5.28
N TYR A 64 11.25 -15.22 -4.77
CA TYR A 64 11.59 -13.80 -4.74
C TYR A 64 11.94 -13.22 -6.13
N VAL A 65 12.39 -14.07 -7.06
CA VAL A 65 12.64 -13.63 -8.45
C VAL A 65 11.34 -13.28 -9.13
N THR A 66 10.34 -14.15 -9.04
CA THR A 66 8.99 -13.88 -9.52
C THR A 66 8.39 -12.67 -8.83
N ALA A 67 8.53 -12.56 -7.50
CA ALA A 67 8.03 -11.43 -6.74
C ALA A 67 8.59 -10.11 -7.25
N ARG A 68 9.89 -10.04 -7.51
CA ARG A 68 10.55 -8.84 -8.05
C ARG A 68 9.98 -8.45 -9.41
N ASN A 69 9.74 -9.43 -10.29
CA ASN A 69 9.16 -9.18 -11.61
C ASN A 69 7.75 -8.60 -11.51
N PHE A 70 6.91 -9.14 -10.62
CA PHE A 70 5.55 -8.63 -10.41
C PHE A 70 5.55 -7.23 -9.79
N VAL A 71 6.46 -6.94 -8.86
CA VAL A 71 6.63 -5.59 -8.29
C VAL A 71 7.00 -4.59 -9.39
N ASN A 72 7.91 -4.96 -10.29
CA ASN A 72 8.35 -4.07 -11.38
C ASN A 72 7.22 -3.75 -12.37
N GLN A 73 6.19 -4.60 -12.47
CA GLN A 73 5.05 -4.40 -13.34
C GLN A 73 3.94 -3.53 -12.72
N ILE A 74 4.07 -3.11 -11.47
CA ILE A 74 3.06 -2.29 -10.81
C ILE A 74 2.96 -0.93 -11.50
N SER A 75 1.74 -0.55 -11.87
CA SER A 75 1.42 0.75 -12.46
C SER A 75 -0.01 1.17 -12.07
N PRO A 76 -0.36 2.46 -12.17
CA PRO A 76 -1.71 2.92 -11.87
C PRO A 76 -2.80 2.28 -12.75
N SER A 77 -2.44 1.83 -13.96
CA SER A 77 -3.38 1.20 -14.90
C SER A 77 -3.89 -0.16 -14.42
N LEU A 78 -3.28 -0.79 -13.41
CA LEU A 78 -3.74 -2.06 -12.86
C LEU A 78 -5.08 -1.94 -12.12
N VAL A 79 -5.43 -0.74 -11.66
CA VAL A 79 -6.71 -0.49 -10.99
C VAL A 79 -7.44 0.63 -11.74
N THR A 80 -8.56 0.29 -12.36
CA THR A 80 -9.32 1.24 -13.18
C THR A 80 -10.23 2.15 -12.37
N LYS A 81 -10.72 1.68 -11.21
CA LYS A 81 -11.56 2.49 -10.34
C LYS A 81 -10.71 3.46 -9.56
N GLN A 82 -10.93 4.75 -9.78
CA GLN A 82 -10.24 5.81 -9.04
C GLN A 82 -10.71 5.89 -7.60
N GLY A 83 -9.86 6.43 -6.73
CA GLY A 83 -10.10 6.54 -5.30
C GLY A 83 -9.03 5.83 -4.51
N THR A 84 -9.23 5.72 -3.20
CA THR A 84 -8.29 5.08 -2.28
C THR A 84 -9.07 4.31 -1.22
N ALA A 85 -9.20 3.00 -1.42
CA ALA A 85 -9.97 2.10 -0.56
C ALA A 85 -9.01 1.31 0.35
N ILE A 86 -8.54 1.95 1.41
CA ILE A 86 -7.58 1.35 2.36
C ILE A 86 -8.19 0.13 3.06
N GLY A 87 -9.46 0.21 3.46
CA GLY A 87 -10.14 -0.90 4.11
C GLY A 87 -10.25 -2.13 3.23
N ALA A 88 -10.59 -1.95 1.94
CA ALA A 88 -10.61 -3.04 0.97
C ALA A 88 -9.23 -3.69 0.81
N ALA A 89 -8.17 -2.89 0.78
CA ALA A 89 -6.80 -3.38 0.72
C ALA A 89 -6.42 -4.23 1.94
N ILE A 90 -6.75 -3.75 3.14
CA ILE A 90 -6.49 -4.48 4.39
C ILE A 90 -7.27 -5.79 4.43
N ASN A 91 -8.55 -5.77 4.09
CA ASN A 91 -9.39 -6.97 4.08
C ASN A 91 -8.88 -8.01 3.08
N LEU A 92 -8.51 -7.59 1.88
CA LEU A 92 -7.95 -8.48 0.87
C LEU A 92 -6.61 -9.06 1.31
N ALA A 93 -5.73 -8.24 1.88
CA ALA A 93 -4.45 -8.69 2.40
C ALA A 93 -4.65 -9.73 3.52
N ALA A 94 -5.55 -9.45 4.46
CA ALA A 94 -5.84 -10.36 5.58
C ALA A 94 -6.34 -11.72 5.10
N SER A 95 -7.11 -11.76 4.01
CA SER A 95 -7.64 -13.01 3.43
C SER A 95 -6.66 -13.74 2.50
N SER A 96 -5.52 -13.12 2.19
CA SER A 96 -4.55 -13.64 1.21
C SER A 96 -3.39 -14.40 1.84
N PHE A 97 -3.30 -14.47 3.16
CA PHE A 97 -2.31 -15.29 3.85
C PHE A 97 -2.62 -16.78 3.72
N SER A 98 -1.61 -17.62 3.90
CA SER A 98 -1.78 -19.07 3.91
C SER A 98 -2.68 -19.51 5.09
N SER A 99 -3.73 -20.26 4.81
CA SER A 99 -4.74 -20.64 5.80
C SER A 99 -4.22 -21.57 6.91
N GLN A 100 -3.11 -22.24 6.69
CA GLN A 100 -2.49 -23.20 7.61
C GLN A 100 -1.13 -22.72 8.13
N SER A 101 -0.86 -21.43 8.00
CA SER A 101 0.43 -20.89 8.42
C SER A 101 0.48 -20.72 9.94
N GLU A 102 1.52 -21.25 10.56
CA GLU A 102 1.91 -20.96 11.95
C GLU A 102 2.85 -19.75 12.03
N HIS A 103 3.23 -19.18 10.88
CA HIS A 103 4.11 -18.02 10.82
C HIS A 103 3.40 -16.73 11.26
N SER A 104 4.17 -15.80 11.76
CA SER A 104 3.67 -14.45 11.98
C SER A 104 3.21 -13.83 10.65
N ARG A 105 2.07 -13.14 10.69
CA ARG A 105 1.44 -12.52 9.52
C ARG A 105 1.50 -11.02 9.65
N VAL A 106 2.03 -10.37 8.64
CA VAL A 106 2.28 -8.93 8.62
C VAL A 106 1.72 -8.32 7.34
N ILE A 107 0.97 -7.24 7.47
CA ILE A 107 0.57 -6.38 6.36
C ILE A 107 1.43 -5.12 6.40
N ILE A 108 2.06 -4.77 5.28
CA ILE A 108 2.73 -3.49 5.09
C ILE A 108 1.89 -2.67 4.12
N LEU A 109 1.30 -1.61 4.61
CA LEU A 109 0.45 -0.71 3.82
C LEU A 109 1.24 0.52 3.42
N VAL A 110 1.40 0.76 2.12
CA VAL A 110 2.09 1.94 1.59
C VAL A 110 1.08 2.84 0.88
N THR A 111 0.87 4.04 1.42
CA THR A 111 -0.14 4.98 0.94
C THR A 111 0.26 6.42 1.26
N ASP A 112 -0.34 7.39 0.57
CA ASP A 112 -0.24 8.80 0.92
C ASP A 112 -1.28 9.24 1.99
N GLY A 113 -2.12 8.31 2.45
CA GLY A 113 -3.06 8.50 3.56
C GLY A 113 -4.44 9.01 3.17
N GLU A 114 -4.67 9.38 1.91
CA GLU A 114 -5.98 9.84 1.45
C GLU A 114 -6.95 8.66 1.32
N ASN A 115 -7.82 8.46 2.33
CA ASN A 115 -8.85 7.41 2.30
C ASN A 115 -10.24 8.03 2.22
N HIS A 116 -10.94 7.81 1.12
CA HIS A 116 -12.24 8.42 0.86
C HIS A 116 -13.37 7.42 0.55
N GLU A 117 -13.06 6.11 0.53
CA GLU A 117 -13.96 5.12 -0.05
C GLU A 117 -14.56 4.14 0.94
N ASP A 118 -13.93 3.92 2.10
CA ASP A 118 -14.35 2.85 3.01
C ASP A 118 -13.91 3.06 4.47
N ASP A 119 -14.28 2.11 5.33
CA ASP A 119 -13.92 2.09 6.74
C ASP A 119 -12.62 1.31 6.96
N ALA A 120 -11.50 2.02 6.84
CA ALA A 120 -10.17 1.45 7.07
C ALA A 120 -9.99 0.97 8.53
N LEU A 121 -10.63 1.66 9.47
CA LEU A 121 -10.54 1.34 10.89
C LEU A 121 -11.14 -0.01 11.23
N ALA A 122 -12.36 -0.27 10.74
CA ALA A 122 -13.02 -1.56 10.93
C ALA A 122 -12.22 -2.71 10.33
N ALA A 123 -11.63 -2.49 9.14
CA ALA A 123 -10.77 -3.48 8.50
C ALA A 123 -9.52 -3.78 9.33
N ALA A 124 -8.87 -2.75 9.89
CA ALA A 124 -7.71 -2.90 10.75
C ALA A 124 -8.04 -3.65 12.05
N GLU A 125 -9.17 -3.35 12.68
CA GLU A 125 -9.66 -4.05 13.86
C GLU A 125 -9.88 -5.53 13.58
N HIS A 126 -10.53 -5.84 12.47
CA HIS A 126 -10.79 -7.22 12.06
C HIS A 126 -9.50 -8.01 11.82
N ALA A 127 -8.51 -7.41 11.16
CA ALA A 127 -7.21 -8.02 10.95
C ALA A 127 -6.47 -8.26 12.27
N ALA A 128 -6.50 -7.28 13.18
CA ALA A 128 -5.88 -7.41 14.50
C ALA A 128 -6.49 -8.54 15.33
N GLN A 129 -7.81 -8.73 15.26
CA GLN A 129 -8.50 -9.85 15.93
C GLN A 129 -8.06 -11.22 15.40
N GLN A 130 -7.57 -11.28 14.17
CA GLN A 130 -7.00 -12.49 13.57
C GLN A 130 -5.51 -12.67 13.88
N GLY A 131 -4.92 -11.81 14.69
CA GLY A 131 -3.51 -11.86 15.03
C GLY A 131 -2.57 -11.34 13.94
N ILE A 132 -3.07 -10.52 13.01
CA ILE A 132 -2.28 -9.92 11.93
C ILE A 132 -1.79 -8.54 12.39
N SER A 133 -0.48 -8.31 12.24
CA SER A 133 0.12 -7.00 12.50
C SER A 133 0.08 -6.14 11.24
N ILE A 134 -0.25 -4.86 11.38
CA ILE A 134 -0.28 -3.91 10.26
C ILE A 134 0.72 -2.80 10.53
N TYR A 135 1.60 -2.55 9.55
CA TYR A 135 2.52 -1.43 9.55
C TYR A 135 2.16 -0.50 8.39
N THR A 136 2.01 0.77 8.67
CA THR A 136 1.68 1.78 7.67
C THR A 136 2.91 2.61 7.35
N ILE A 137 3.21 2.72 6.06
CA ILE A 137 4.27 3.59 5.55
C ILE A 137 3.60 4.72 4.78
N GLY A 138 3.70 5.94 5.31
CA GLY A 138 3.25 7.14 4.62
C GLY A 138 4.26 7.60 3.59
N ILE A 139 3.81 7.89 2.39
CA ILE A 139 4.66 8.43 1.33
C ILE A 139 4.08 9.74 0.79
N GLY A 140 4.89 10.78 0.81
CA GLY A 140 4.52 12.12 0.44
C GLY A 140 5.16 13.14 1.37
N THR A 141 4.99 14.40 1.05
CA THR A 141 5.48 15.51 1.88
C THR A 141 4.31 16.40 2.32
N PRO A 142 4.42 17.13 3.45
CA PRO A 142 3.37 18.07 3.88
C PRO A 142 3.12 19.20 2.86
N GLU A 143 4.15 19.61 2.14
CA GLU A 143 4.06 20.62 1.07
C GLU A 143 3.36 20.06 -0.16
N GLY A 144 3.50 18.75 -0.37
CA GLY A 144 2.94 18.03 -1.50
C GLY A 144 3.65 18.30 -2.80
N ALA A 145 3.09 17.77 -3.87
CA ALA A 145 3.59 17.95 -5.23
C ALA A 145 2.44 17.82 -6.22
N PRO A 146 2.55 18.45 -7.40
CA PRO A 146 1.60 18.24 -8.47
C PRO A 146 1.68 16.79 -8.97
N ILE A 147 0.57 16.30 -9.49
CA ILE A 147 0.46 14.94 -10.02
C ILE A 147 0.66 14.98 -11.53
N ARG A 148 1.73 14.37 -12.01
CA ARG A 148 2.03 14.30 -13.43
C ARG A 148 1.37 13.08 -14.07
N MET A 149 0.67 13.32 -15.18
CA MET A 149 0.14 12.27 -16.05
C MET A 149 0.58 12.53 -17.49
N GLY A 150 1.48 11.70 -17.99
CA GLY A 150 2.07 11.90 -19.31
C GLY A 150 2.91 13.17 -19.36
N ASN A 151 2.60 14.08 -20.27
CA ASN A 151 3.32 15.34 -20.47
C ASN A 151 2.68 16.53 -19.75
N ASP A 152 1.62 16.33 -18.97
CA ASP A 152 0.90 17.40 -18.27
C ASP A 152 0.61 16.98 -16.82
N TYR A 153 0.11 17.94 -16.03
CA TYR A 153 -0.32 17.74 -14.66
C TYR A 153 -1.85 17.61 -14.59
N ILE A 154 -2.33 16.89 -13.58
CA ILE A 154 -3.77 16.83 -13.31
C ILE A 154 -4.26 18.20 -12.89
N ARG A 155 -5.39 18.61 -13.46
CA ARG A 155 -6.06 19.89 -13.20
C ARG A 155 -7.47 19.64 -12.67
N ASP A 156 -7.93 20.56 -11.82
CA ASP A 156 -9.29 20.58 -11.33
C ASP A 156 -10.27 21.15 -12.36
N ASN A 157 -11.55 21.24 -11.99
CA ASN A 157 -12.63 21.77 -12.84
C ASN A 157 -12.43 23.26 -13.22
N LYS A 158 -11.56 23.97 -12.48
CA LYS A 158 -11.21 25.38 -12.75
C LYS A 158 -9.95 25.52 -13.61
N GLY A 159 -9.32 24.42 -14.01
CA GLY A 159 -8.09 24.38 -14.76
C GLY A 159 -6.83 24.60 -13.92
N GLU A 160 -6.94 24.59 -12.59
CA GLU A 160 -5.81 24.74 -11.68
C GLU A 160 -5.13 23.38 -11.43
N ILE A 161 -3.79 23.41 -11.32
CA ILE A 161 -3.01 22.18 -11.03
C ILE A 161 -3.35 21.66 -9.65
N VAL A 162 -3.73 20.38 -9.58
CA VAL A 162 -4.00 19.68 -8.31
C VAL A 162 -2.69 19.32 -7.64
N VAL A 163 -2.54 19.73 -6.37
CA VAL A 163 -1.39 19.36 -5.53
C VAL A 163 -1.81 18.31 -4.54
N SER A 164 -1.15 17.15 -4.58
CA SER A 164 -1.35 16.07 -3.61
C SER A 164 -0.38 16.24 -2.44
N LYS A 165 -0.91 16.17 -1.22
CA LYS A 165 -0.13 16.23 0.02
C LYS A 165 -0.27 14.93 0.80
N LEU A 166 0.74 14.62 1.62
CA LEU A 166 0.62 13.53 2.56
C LEU A 166 -0.44 13.87 3.62
N ASP A 167 -1.43 13.00 3.79
CA ASP A 167 -2.43 13.15 4.85
C ASP A 167 -1.92 12.52 6.15
N GLU A 168 -1.17 13.30 6.91
CA GLU A 168 -0.58 12.85 8.17
C GLU A 168 -1.62 12.58 9.25
N GLU A 169 -2.74 13.31 9.26
CA GLU A 169 -3.81 13.09 10.24
C GLU A 169 -4.47 11.72 10.07
N GLU A 170 -4.85 11.35 8.84
CA GLU A 170 -5.42 10.04 8.56
C GLU A 170 -4.44 8.91 8.84
N LEU A 171 -3.19 9.05 8.46
CA LEU A 171 -2.14 8.08 8.77
C LEU A 171 -1.94 7.92 10.27
N GLN A 172 -1.93 9.01 11.03
CA GLN A 172 -1.79 8.96 12.50
C GLN A 172 -3.00 8.32 13.18
N ILE A 173 -4.21 8.55 12.68
CA ILE A 173 -5.41 7.92 13.20
C ILE A 173 -5.35 6.40 12.97
N CYS A 174 -5.01 5.97 11.77
CA CYS A 174 -4.84 4.56 11.45
C CYS A 174 -3.74 3.92 12.31
N ASP A 175 -2.59 4.53 12.41
CA ASP A 175 -1.45 4.02 13.21
C ASP A 175 -1.76 3.98 14.71
N ARG A 176 -2.41 5.01 15.24
CA ARG A 176 -2.84 5.05 16.65
C ARG A 176 -3.82 3.92 16.96
N THR A 177 -4.81 3.73 16.10
CA THR A 177 -5.82 2.69 16.30
C THR A 177 -5.22 1.30 16.17
N ILE A 178 -4.31 1.10 15.22
CA ILE A 178 -3.58 -0.16 15.08
C ILE A 178 -2.77 -0.46 16.36
N ARG A 179 -2.12 0.54 16.93
CA ARG A 179 -1.37 0.39 18.19
C ARG A 179 -2.29 0.09 19.39
N GLU A 180 -3.41 0.80 19.50
CA GLU A 180 -4.40 0.56 20.57
C GLU A 180 -5.01 -0.83 20.50
N ILE A 181 -5.16 -1.40 19.31
CA ILE A 181 -5.69 -2.74 19.11
C ILE A 181 -4.60 -3.80 19.33
N ALA A 182 -3.34 -3.50 19.03
CA ALA A 182 -2.21 -4.41 19.19
C ALA A 182 -1.74 -4.54 20.65
N ASP A 183 -2.03 -3.57 21.51
CA ASP A 183 -1.75 -3.58 22.94
C ASP A 183 -2.89 -4.29 23.71
#